data_9b8f3848614ef7b8ab1439a28f72373d
#
_entry.id   9b8f3848614ef7b8ab1439a28f72373d
#
_cell.length_a   1.000
_cell.length_b   1.000
_cell.length_c   1.000
_cell.angle_alpha   90.00
_cell.angle_beta   90.00
_cell.angle_gamma   90.00
#
_symmetry.space_group_name_H-M   'P 1'
#
loop_
_entity.id
_entity.type
_entity.pdbx_description
1 polymer ?
#
loop_
_entity_poly.entity_id
_entity_poly.type
_entity_poly.pdbx_seq_one_letter_code
_entity_poly.pdbx_strand_id
1 'polypeptide(L)'
;EGKIKMVNAYLGTKLYKGLGFTIGFMRVPFTIDAHRSPHTQYFANRSFIAKQVGSVRDVGATLGWKFGEKVPINLQVGMFNGSGIDDQKDFWTDKFNYAAKAQFGFAEGMNFVVSYQTTRPADTRIHLYDVGCSYRLGGWFFEAEYLRKEYARNSFAGVNAFDGFFCYDLPLRRVFKKMSFAGRYDYMSDHSNGIPDDNGLLFVNDLERHRVTAGITFSFGLPFMADIRLNYEMYFYDKGVVPKVSEHDKIVLEFMAHF
;
A
#
# COMPACT_ATOMS: atom_id res chain seq x y z
N GLU A 1 13.99 -9.23 -21.31
CA GLU A 1 13.85 -7.91 -21.94
C GLU A 1 13.25 -6.95 -20.93
N GLY A 2 14.00 -5.88 -20.56
CA GLY A 2 13.53 -4.83 -19.64
C GLY A 2 12.47 -3.98 -20.33
N LYS A 3 11.23 -4.03 -19.85
CA LYS A 3 10.15 -3.14 -20.33
C LYS A 3 10.18 -1.85 -19.53
N ILE A 4 10.16 -0.69 -20.20
CA ILE A 4 9.90 0.59 -19.54
C ILE A 4 8.44 0.60 -19.11
N LYS A 5 8.21 0.78 -17.81
CA LYS A 5 6.87 0.86 -17.22
C LYS A 5 6.62 2.28 -16.72
N MET A 6 5.57 2.92 -17.22
CA MET A 6 5.12 4.22 -16.70
C MET A 6 4.56 4.02 -15.29
N VAL A 7 5.04 4.84 -14.34
CA VAL A 7 4.64 4.71 -12.93
C VAL A 7 3.53 5.70 -12.58
N ASN A 8 3.61 6.94 -13.03
CA ASN A 8 2.58 7.96 -12.86
C ASN A 8 2.63 8.93 -14.05
N ALA A 9 1.45 9.37 -14.53
CA ALA A 9 1.29 10.42 -15.52
C ALA A 9 -0.04 11.13 -15.26
N TYR A 10 0.00 12.21 -14.48
CA TYR A 10 -1.20 12.94 -14.08
C TYR A 10 -0.95 14.44 -14.03
N LEU A 11 -2.03 15.19 -14.15
CA LEU A 11 -2.08 16.64 -13.93
C LEU A 11 -2.96 16.92 -12.71
N GLY A 12 -2.55 17.90 -11.91
CA GLY A 12 -3.30 18.32 -10.72
C GLY A 12 -3.42 19.85 -10.67
N THR A 13 -4.56 20.33 -10.20
CA THR A 13 -4.83 21.74 -9.96
C THR A 13 -5.53 21.98 -8.64
N LYS A 14 -5.30 23.15 -8.04
CA LYS A 14 -6.08 23.65 -6.90
C LYS A 14 -7.30 24.39 -7.42
N LEU A 15 -8.49 23.94 -7.07
CA LEU A 15 -9.76 24.56 -7.46
C LEU A 15 -10.18 25.67 -6.49
N TYR A 16 -10.05 25.38 -5.19
CA TYR A 16 -10.44 26.30 -4.12
C TYR A 16 -9.62 25.97 -2.86
N LYS A 17 -9.77 26.77 -1.80
CA LYS A 17 -9.06 26.63 -0.52
C LYS A 17 -9.16 25.19 0.01
N GLY A 18 -8.06 24.45 -0.01
CA GLY A 18 -8.00 23.04 0.39
C GLY A 18 -8.56 22.02 -0.61
N LEU A 19 -9.30 22.44 -1.65
CA LEU A 19 -9.88 21.58 -2.68
C LEU A 19 -8.95 21.49 -3.88
N GLY A 20 -8.63 20.26 -4.29
CA GLY A 20 -7.80 19.96 -5.46
C GLY A 20 -8.46 18.94 -6.37
N PHE A 21 -8.13 19.00 -7.64
CA PHE A 21 -8.54 18.05 -8.68
C PHE A 21 -7.29 17.46 -9.33
N THR A 22 -7.30 16.16 -9.60
CA THR A 22 -6.21 15.47 -10.29
C THR A 22 -6.80 14.52 -11.33
N ILE A 23 -6.18 14.43 -12.51
CA ILE A 23 -6.62 13.56 -13.59
C ILE A 23 -5.40 12.91 -14.26
N GLY A 24 -5.50 11.63 -14.64
CA GLY A 24 -4.48 10.86 -15.33
C GLY A 24 -4.25 9.49 -14.72
N PHE A 25 -3.06 8.91 -15.00
CA PHE A 25 -2.62 7.64 -14.43
C PHE A 25 -1.93 7.90 -13.09
N MET A 26 -2.56 7.48 -12.01
CA MET A 26 -2.12 7.80 -10.65
C MET A 26 -2.38 6.67 -9.67
N ARG A 27 -1.87 6.82 -8.45
CA ARG A 27 -2.27 5.95 -7.34
C ARG A 27 -3.71 6.23 -6.97
N VAL A 28 -4.48 5.16 -6.84
CA VAL A 28 -5.85 5.22 -6.32
C VAL A 28 -5.81 5.65 -4.84
N PRO A 29 -6.69 6.55 -4.38
CA PRO A 29 -6.73 6.96 -2.98
C PRO A 29 -7.28 5.82 -2.09
N PHE A 30 -6.41 4.87 -1.77
CA PHE A 30 -6.74 3.65 -1.06
C PHE A 30 -5.52 3.21 -0.22
N THR A 31 -5.72 2.65 0.96
CA THR A 31 -4.73 2.18 1.94
C THR A 31 -3.69 3.22 2.42
N ILE A 32 -2.86 2.87 3.41
CA ILE A 32 -1.76 3.70 3.90
C ILE A 32 -0.47 3.34 3.16
N ASP A 33 -0.04 2.07 3.25
CA ASP A 33 1.27 1.65 2.74
C ASP A 33 1.37 1.77 1.21
N ALA A 34 0.31 1.51 0.45
CA ALA A 34 0.32 1.67 -1.01
C ALA A 34 0.56 3.13 -1.45
N HIS A 35 0.12 4.11 -0.66
CA HIS A 35 0.34 5.53 -0.91
C HIS A 35 1.71 6.05 -0.48
N ARG A 36 2.42 5.32 0.38
CA ARG A 36 3.75 5.71 0.84
C ARG A 36 4.74 5.75 -0.32
N SER A 37 5.48 6.84 -0.42
CA SER A 37 6.53 6.96 -1.43
C SER A 37 7.69 6.00 -1.12
N PRO A 38 8.42 5.47 -2.11
CA PRO A 38 9.53 4.55 -1.86
C PRO A 38 10.54 5.07 -0.83
N HIS A 39 10.89 6.36 -0.90
CA HIS A 39 11.84 6.99 0.02
C HIS A 39 11.32 7.19 1.45
N THR A 40 10.04 7.01 1.70
CA THR A 40 9.45 7.11 3.05
C THR A 40 9.02 5.75 3.60
N GLN A 41 9.35 4.65 2.91
CA GLN A 41 9.09 3.31 3.40
C GLN A 41 10.02 2.96 4.57
N TYR A 42 9.49 2.18 5.51
CA TYR A 42 10.24 1.66 6.65
C TYR A 42 10.93 0.33 6.34
N PHE A 43 10.43 -0.41 5.36
CA PHE A 43 10.94 -1.72 4.94
C PHE A 43 11.21 -1.73 3.44
N ALA A 44 12.15 -2.58 3.01
CA ALA A 44 12.49 -2.75 1.59
C ALA A 44 11.30 -3.33 0.77
N ASN A 45 10.54 -4.25 1.36
CA ASN A 45 9.32 -4.77 0.76
C ASN A 45 8.07 -4.16 1.40
N ARG A 46 7.06 -3.88 0.58
CA ARG A 46 5.73 -3.44 1.05
C ARG A 46 5.00 -4.54 1.82
N SER A 47 3.97 -4.14 2.56
CA SER A 47 3.02 -5.06 3.21
C SER A 47 2.28 -5.92 2.19
N PHE A 48 1.66 -7.01 2.65
CA PHE A 48 0.76 -7.82 1.80
C PHE A 48 -0.45 -7.02 1.35
N ILE A 49 -0.98 -6.13 2.19
CA ILE A 49 -2.06 -5.21 1.84
C ILE A 49 -1.68 -4.43 0.58
N ALA A 50 -0.53 -3.78 0.57
CA ALA A 50 -0.12 -2.90 -0.52
C ALA A 50 0.37 -3.63 -1.77
N LYS A 51 0.92 -4.83 -1.64
CA LYS A 51 1.57 -5.53 -2.75
C LYS A 51 0.69 -6.58 -3.42
N GLN A 52 -0.18 -7.23 -2.67
CA GLN A 52 -0.89 -8.42 -3.12
C GLN A 52 -2.40 -8.29 -3.09
N VAL A 53 -2.97 -7.71 -2.03
CA VAL A 53 -4.41 -7.68 -1.82
C VAL A 53 -5.04 -6.40 -2.35
N GLY A 54 -4.40 -5.25 -2.12
CA GLY A 54 -4.87 -3.94 -2.57
C GLY A 54 -4.53 -3.65 -4.02
N SER A 55 -5.26 -2.73 -4.62
CA SER A 55 -4.93 -2.18 -5.93
C SER A 55 -4.18 -0.86 -5.79
N VAL A 56 -3.26 -0.58 -6.71
CA VAL A 56 -2.29 0.50 -6.51
C VAL A 56 -2.49 1.67 -7.45
N ARG A 57 -2.69 1.44 -8.76
CA ARG A 57 -2.77 2.50 -9.78
C ARG A 57 -3.87 2.25 -10.78
N ASP A 58 -4.41 3.36 -11.31
CA ASP A 58 -5.40 3.32 -12.36
C ASP A 58 -5.45 4.67 -13.10
N VAL A 59 -6.11 4.70 -14.25
CA VAL A 59 -6.41 5.92 -15.00
C VAL A 59 -7.75 6.47 -14.54
N GLY A 60 -7.78 7.74 -14.16
CA GLY A 60 -9.02 8.34 -13.68
C GLY A 60 -8.86 9.78 -13.20
N ALA A 61 -9.82 10.21 -12.41
CA ALA A 61 -9.85 11.52 -11.81
C ALA A 61 -10.17 11.45 -10.32
N THR A 62 -9.60 12.35 -9.54
CA THR A 62 -9.83 12.48 -8.10
C THR A 62 -10.12 13.91 -7.70
N LEU A 63 -11.00 14.05 -6.71
CA LEU A 63 -11.19 15.26 -5.92
C LEU A 63 -10.62 15.03 -4.52
N GLY A 64 -9.78 15.94 -4.04
CA GLY A 64 -9.22 15.92 -2.71
C GLY A 64 -9.57 17.20 -1.96
N TRP A 65 -10.00 17.09 -0.71
CA TRP A 65 -10.32 18.23 0.13
C TRP A 65 -9.65 18.13 1.49
N LYS A 66 -8.84 19.14 1.82
CA LYS A 66 -8.16 19.30 3.11
C LYS A 66 -8.79 20.43 3.89
N PHE A 67 -9.27 20.15 5.08
CA PHE A 67 -9.93 21.12 5.97
C PHE A 67 -9.79 20.69 7.43
N GLY A 68 -10.34 21.53 8.35
CA GLY A 68 -10.30 21.30 9.79
C GLY A 68 -9.04 21.87 10.43
N GLU A 69 -9.20 22.81 11.36
CA GLU A 69 -8.10 23.44 12.09
C GLU A 69 -7.70 22.62 13.33
N LYS A 70 -8.68 22.16 14.10
CA LYS A 70 -8.46 21.37 15.32
C LYS A 70 -8.18 19.89 15.01
N VAL A 71 -8.96 19.33 14.08
CA VAL A 71 -8.79 17.97 13.57
C VAL A 71 -8.55 18.09 12.07
N PRO A 72 -7.31 18.03 11.59
CA PRO A 72 -7.01 18.01 10.16
C PRO A 72 -7.69 16.82 9.49
N ILE A 73 -8.49 17.09 8.47
CA ILE A 73 -9.22 16.09 7.70
C ILE A 73 -8.75 16.18 6.25
N ASN A 74 -8.42 15.03 5.64
CA ASN A 74 -8.12 14.93 4.24
C ASN A 74 -9.05 13.89 3.61
N LEU A 75 -10.00 14.36 2.81
CA LEU A 75 -10.94 13.53 2.05
C LEU A 75 -10.47 13.43 0.62
N GLN A 76 -10.53 12.25 0.04
CA GLN A 76 -10.26 12.00 -1.37
C GLN A 76 -11.32 11.06 -1.92
N VAL A 77 -11.90 11.40 -3.07
CA VAL A 77 -12.79 10.53 -3.83
C VAL A 77 -12.32 10.48 -5.27
N GLY A 78 -12.51 9.35 -5.92
CA GLY A 78 -12.05 9.17 -7.29
C GLY A 78 -12.90 8.21 -8.08
N MET A 79 -12.89 8.43 -9.40
CA MET A 79 -13.47 7.54 -10.40
C MET A 79 -12.40 7.18 -11.42
N PHE A 80 -12.31 5.90 -11.74
CA PHE A 80 -11.24 5.33 -12.55
C PHE A 80 -11.81 4.45 -13.65
N ASN A 81 -11.08 4.29 -14.73
CA ASN A 81 -11.51 3.58 -15.94
C ASN A 81 -10.50 2.52 -16.37
N GLY A 82 -9.90 1.81 -15.44
CA GLY A 82 -8.98 0.73 -15.68
C GLY A 82 -9.42 -0.58 -15.03
N SER A 83 -8.63 -1.62 -15.17
CA SER A 83 -8.86 -2.91 -14.50
C SER A 83 -8.70 -2.84 -12.98
N GLY A 84 -8.05 -1.80 -12.49
CA GLY A 84 -7.65 -1.66 -11.09
C GLY A 84 -6.48 -2.55 -10.70
N ILE A 85 -5.76 -3.13 -11.67
CA ILE A 85 -4.57 -3.96 -11.52
C ILE A 85 -3.41 -3.30 -12.26
N ASP A 86 -2.18 -3.64 -11.89
CA ASP A 86 -0.94 -3.08 -12.46
C ASP A 86 -0.67 -3.45 -13.93
N ASP A 87 -1.63 -3.99 -14.68
CA ASP A 87 -1.47 -4.22 -16.12
C ASP A 87 -1.84 -2.97 -16.93
N GLN A 88 -0.83 -2.35 -17.54
CA GLN A 88 -0.98 -1.13 -18.32
C GLN A 88 -1.71 -1.35 -19.67
N LYS A 89 -2.01 -2.59 -20.03
CA LYS A 89 -2.75 -2.87 -21.28
C LYS A 89 -4.25 -2.65 -21.14
N ASP A 90 -4.78 -2.72 -19.92
CA ASP A 90 -6.22 -2.70 -19.65
C ASP A 90 -6.68 -1.37 -19.04
N PHE A 91 -6.08 -0.24 -19.47
CA PHE A 91 -6.48 1.09 -18.99
C PHE A 91 -7.89 1.50 -19.38
N TRP A 92 -8.37 1.00 -20.52
CA TRP A 92 -9.64 1.39 -21.08
C TRP A 92 -10.62 0.23 -21.01
N THR A 93 -11.32 0.15 -19.90
CA THR A 93 -12.44 -0.80 -19.73
C THR A 93 -13.77 -0.08 -19.89
N ASP A 94 -14.84 -0.81 -20.15
CA ASP A 94 -16.21 -0.31 -20.17
C ASP A 94 -16.82 -0.18 -18.77
N LYS A 95 -16.01 -0.39 -17.71
CA LYS A 95 -16.44 -0.43 -16.31
C LYS A 95 -15.73 0.62 -15.50
N PHE A 96 -16.48 1.38 -14.72
CA PHE A 96 -15.93 2.34 -13.78
C PHE A 96 -15.60 1.68 -12.44
N ASN A 97 -14.47 2.11 -11.87
CA ASN A 97 -14.01 1.81 -10.51
C ASN A 97 -14.11 3.09 -9.69
N TYR A 98 -14.39 2.93 -8.39
CA TYR A 98 -14.54 4.05 -7.47
C TYR A 98 -13.63 3.85 -6.28
N ALA A 99 -13.10 4.95 -5.74
CA ALA A 99 -12.35 4.93 -4.51
C ALA A 99 -12.70 6.14 -3.64
N ALA A 100 -12.65 5.94 -2.34
CA ALA A 100 -12.80 7.00 -1.35
C ALA A 100 -11.82 6.74 -0.20
N LYS A 101 -11.18 7.80 0.29
CA LYS A 101 -10.27 7.75 1.43
C LYS A 101 -10.50 8.96 2.32
N ALA A 102 -10.62 8.72 3.61
CA ALA A 102 -10.67 9.76 4.63
C ALA A 102 -9.54 9.55 5.63
N GLN A 103 -8.81 10.62 5.92
CA GLN A 103 -7.73 10.64 6.90
C GLN A 103 -8.01 11.71 7.94
N PHE A 104 -7.84 11.37 9.20
CA PHE A 104 -8.13 12.21 10.36
C PHE A 104 -6.91 12.32 11.27
N GLY A 105 -6.50 13.53 11.61
CA GLY A 105 -5.47 13.80 12.59
C GLY A 105 -6.09 14.14 13.95
N PHE A 106 -6.46 13.14 14.77
CA PHE A 106 -7.17 13.35 16.03
C PHE A 106 -6.31 13.98 17.14
N ALA A 107 -5.01 13.73 17.12
CA ALA A 107 -4.05 14.27 18.07
C ALA A 107 -2.69 14.45 17.38
N GLU A 108 -1.80 15.18 18.05
CA GLU A 108 -0.44 15.35 17.55
C GLU A 108 0.24 13.96 17.37
N GLY A 109 0.74 13.73 16.18
CA GLY A 109 1.38 12.46 15.81
C GLY A 109 0.43 11.30 15.55
N MET A 110 -0.90 11.45 15.73
CA MET A 110 -1.88 10.39 15.52
C MET A 110 -2.69 10.62 14.23
N ASN A 111 -2.72 9.60 13.37
CA ASN A 111 -3.56 9.58 12.18
C ASN A 111 -4.44 8.33 12.17
N PHE A 112 -5.67 8.50 11.71
CA PHE A 112 -6.60 7.42 11.46
C PHE A 112 -7.06 7.51 10.00
N VAL A 113 -7.15 6.38 9.32
CA VAL A 113 -7.50 6.30 7.90
C VAL A 113 -8.60 5.26 7.73
N VAL A 114 -9.59 5.61 6.93
CA VAL A 114 -10.56 4.67 6.38
C VAL A 114 -10.58 4.85 4.87
N SER A 115 -10.63 3.74 4.15
CA SER A 115 -10.68 3.80 2.71
C SER A 115 -11.52 2.67 2.10
N TYR A 116 -12.02 2.94 0.91
CA TYR A 116 -12.86 2.03 0.14
C TYR A 116 -12.45 2.10 -1.33
N GLN A 117 -12.43 0.94 -1.99
CA GLN A 117 -12.19 0.87 -3.43
C GLN A 117 -13.06 -0.22 -4.05
N THR A 118 -13.55 0.02 -5.27
CA THR A 118 -14.04 -1.05 -6.15
C THR A 118 -13.08 -1.27 -7.29
N THR A 119 -12.90 -2.53 -7.69
CA THR A 119 -12.19 -2.91 -8.91
C THR A 119 -12.99 -3.93 -9.67
N ARG A 120 -12.73 -4.10 -10.97
CA ARG A 120 -13.38 -5.12 -11.78
C ARG A 120 -12.39 -5.73 -12.78
N PRO A 121 -11.44 -6.53 -12.28
CA PRO A 121 -10.60 -7.33 -13.16
C PRO A 121 -11.50 -8.35 -13.87
N ALA A 122 -11.41 -8.46 -15.15
CA ALA A 122 -12.34 -9.25 -15.96
C ALA A 122 -13.82 -8.93 -15.60
N ASP A 123 -14.64 -9.92 -15.32
CA ASP A 123 -16.08 -9.75 -15.06
C ASP A 123 -16.47 -9.68 -13.58
N THR A 124 -15.55 -9.98 -12.68
CA THR A 124 -15.84 -10.02 -11.25
C THR A 124 -15.65 -8.66 -10.60
N ARG A 125 -16.73 -8.07 -10.03
CA ARG A 125 -16.62 -6.88 -9.18
C ARG A 125 -16.06 -7.25 -7.83
N ILE A 126 -15.08 -6.49 -7.39
CA ILE A 126 -14.42 -6.64 -6.09
C ILE A 126 -14.63 -5.36 -5.28
N HIS A 127 -14.91 -5.52 -4.01
CA HIS A 127 -15.02 -4.45 -3.02
C HIS A 127 -13.88 -4.61 -2.01
N LEU A 128 -13.18 -3.53 -1.74
CA LEU A 128 -12.08 -3.48 -0.79
C LEU A 128 -12.39 -2.42 0.27
N TYR A 129 -12.31 -2.81 1.52
CA TYR A 129 -12.51 -1.97 2.69
C TYR A 129 -11.24 -1.97 3.51
N ASP A 130 -10.80 -0.80 3.91
CA ASP A 130 -9.54 -0.66 4.61
C ASP A 130 -9.69 0.30 5.78
N VAL A 131 -9.04 -0.02 6.88
CA VAL A 131 -8.93 0.83 8.06
C VAL A 131 -7.51 0.73 8.62
N GLY A 132 -6.94 1.88 8.95
CA GLY A 132 -5.61 1.92 9.52
C GLY A 132 -5.42 3.10 10.46
N CYS A 133 -4.39 2.99 11.29
CA CYS A 133 -3.98 4.05 12.18
C CYS A 133 -2.46 4.11 12.28
N SER A 134 -1.94 5.29 12.58
CA SER A 134 -0.54 5.46 12.90
C SER A 134 -0.36 6.44 14.06
N TYR A 135 0.70 6.25 14.84
CA TYR A 135 1.03 7.10 15.97
C TYR A 135 2.54 7.31 16.08
N ARG A 136 2.93 8.57 16.25
CA ARG A 136 4.32 8.97 16.50
C ARG A 136 4.48 9.55 17.89
N LEU A 137 5.39 8.98 18.66
CA LEU A 137 5.72 9.41 20.01
C LEU A 137 7.25 9.50 20.17
N GLY A 138 7.79 10.71 20.17
CA GLY A 138 9.23 10.92 20.20
C GLY A 138 9.94 10.20 19.04
N GLY A 139 10.87 9.31 19.36
CA GLY A 139 11.57 8.46 18.37
C GLY A 139 10.76 7.26 17.88
N TRP A 140 9.63 6.93 18.50
CA TRP A 140 8.79 5.80 18.15
C TRP A 140 7.78 6.17 17.08
N PHE A 141 7.53 5.23 16.17
CA PHE A 141 6.45 5.25 15.21
C PHE A 141 5.76 3.89 15.18
N PHE A 142 4.45 3.89 15.25
CA PHE A 142 3.59 2.70 15.18
C PHE A 142 2.59 2.88 14.06
N GLU A 143 2.31 1.82 13.33
CA GLU A 143 1.26 1.78 12.33
C GLU A 143 0.63 0.40 12.28
N ALA A 144 -0.69 0.36 12.08
CA ALA A 144 -1.43 -0.85 11.83
C ALA A 144 -2.51 -0.59 10.77
N GLU A 145 -2.72 -1.55 9.90
CA GLU A 145 -3.67 -1.50 8.79
C GLU A 145 -4.37 -2.85 8.65
N TYR A 146 -5.68 -2.82 8.42
CA TYR A 146 -6.48 -4.00 8.14
C TYR A 146 -7.30 -3.79 6.89
N LEU A 147 -7.31 -4.79 6.02
CA LEU A 147 -8.04 -4.78 4.76
C LEU A 147 -8.95 -6.01 4.64
N ARG A 148 -10.20 -5.76 4.26
CA ARG A 148 -11.17 -6.77 3.85
C ARG A 148 -11.45 -6.63 2.36
N LYS A 149 -11.34 -7.75 1.61
CA LYS A 149 -11.66 -7.84 0.19
C LYS A 149 -12.80 -8.81 -0.02
N GLU A 150 -13.83 -8.40 -0.76
CA GLU A 150 -15.03 -9.17 -1.03
C GLU A 150 -15.30 -9.24 -2.53
N TYR A 151 -15.76 -10.39 -2.99
CA TYR A 151 -16.05 -10.66 -4.40
C TYR A 151 -17.56 -10.67 -4.62
N ALA A 152 -18.00 -9.99 -5.68
CA ALA A 152 -19.42 -9.93 -6.01
C ALA A 152 -20.03 -11.34 -6.16
N ARG A 153 -21.27 -11.48 -5.72
CA ARG A 153 -22.04 -12.73 -5.76
C ARG A 153 -21.40 -13.88 -4.95
N ASN A 154 -20.52 -13.56 -3.99
CA ASN A 154 -19.76 -14.55 -3.22
C ASN A 154 -19.00 -15.56 -4.11
N SER A 155 -18.50 -15.09 -5.26
CA SER A 155 -17.79 -15.93 -6.24
C SER A 155 -16.44 -16.45 -5.73
N PHE A 156 -15.95 -15.91 -4.61
CA PHE A 156 -14.79 -16.38 -3.88
C PHE A 156 -14.92 -16.02 -2.39
N ALA A 157 -14.23 -16.76 -1.51
CA ALA A 157 -14.17 -16.44 -0.10
C ALA A 157 -13.56 -15.04 0.12
N GLY A 158 -14.11 -14.30 1.08
CA GLY A 158 -13.58 -12.97 1.39
C GLY A 158 -12.17 -13.06 1.96
N VAL A 159 -11.29 -12.17 1.51
CA VAL A 159 -9.88 -12.11 1.91
C VAL A 159 -9.71 -11.13 3.07
N ASN A 160 -8.95 -11.53 4.08
CA ASN A 160 -8.51 -10.65 5.15
C ASN A 160 -7.01 -10.45 5.02
N ALA A 161 -6.55 -9.21 5.19
CA ALA A 161 -5.14 -8.90 5.29
C ALA A 161 -4.90 -7.91 6.42
N PHE A 162 -3.78 -8.06 7.09
CA PHE A 162 -3.37 -7.21 8.20
C PHE A 162 -1.89 -6.92 8.08
N ASP A 163 -1.49 -5.71 8.39
CA ASP A 163 -0.12 -5.41 8.73
C ASP A 163 -0.05 -4.51 9.97
N GLY A 164 0.98 -4.72 10.77
CA GLY A 164 1.28 -3.88 11.91
C GLY A 164 2.78 -3.80 12.12
N PHE A 165 3.30 -2.58 12.34
CA PHE A 165 4.71 -2.39 12.58
C PHE A 165 5.02 -1.29 13.59
N PHE A 166 6.20 -1.39 14.13
CA PHE A 166 6.83 -0.31 14.90
C PHE A 166 8.19 0.04 14.29
N CYS A 167 8.62 1.28 14.52
CA CYS A 167 9.95 1.77 14.19
C CYS A 167 10.45 2.67 15.31
N TYR A 168 11.72 2.54 15.67
CA TYR A 168 12.40 3.43 16.59
C TYR A 168 13.57 4.12 15.90
N ASP A 169 13.54 5.44 15.85
CA ASP A 169 14.57 6.30 15.26
C ASP A 169 15.58 6.74 16.34
N LEU A 170 16.80 6.24 16.24
CA LEU A 170 17.93 6.65 17.09
C LEU A 170 18.75 7.73 16.35
N PRO A 171 18.77 8.99 16.83
CA PRO A 171 19.57 10.03 16.20
C PRO A 171 21.08 9.75 16.37
N LEU A 172 21.82 9.88 15.28
CA LEU A 172 23.28 9.75 15.24
C LEU A 172 23.93 11.10 14.88
N ARG A 173 25.21 11.31 15.25
CA ARG A 173 25.86 12.62 15.11
C ARG A 173 27.10 12.64 14.20
N ARG A 174 27.36 11.57 13.45
CA ARG A 174 28.54 11.46 12.57
C ARG A 174 28.14 11.25 11.12
N VAL A 175 28.61 10.16 10.52
CA VAL A 175 28.36 9.82 9.12
C VAL A 175 26.87 9.62 8.84
N PHE A 176 26.18 8.97 9.76
CA PHE A 176 24.73 8.77 9.65
C PHE A 176 23.99 9.81 10.49
N LYS A 177 22.89 10.32 9.95
CA LYS A 177 21.96 11.20 10.65
C LYS A 177 21.14 10.44 11.69
N LYS A 178 20.72 9.22 11.35
CA LYS A 178 19.96 8.34 12.22
C LYS A 178 20.14 6.87 11.87
N MET A 179 19.85 6.02 12.84
CA MET A 179 19.67 4.59 12.68
C MET A 179 18.25 4.24 13.15
N SER A 180 17.51 3.49 12.33
CA SER A 180 16.14 3.10 12.64
C SER A 180 16.07 1.59 12.81
N PHE A 181 15.41 1.13 13.86
CA PHE A 181 15.08 -0.27 14.10
C PHE A 181 13.61 -0.45 13.87
N ALA A 182 13.22 -1.45 13.08
CA ALA A 182 11.83 -1.69 12.74
C ALA A 182 11.48 -3.17 12.83
N GLY A 183 10.25 -3.45 13.28
CA GLY A 183 9.66 -4.78 13.28
C GLY A 183 8.25 -4.72 12.72
N ARG A 184 7.90 -5.65 11.81
CA ARG A 184 6.58 -5.75 11.17
C ARG A 184 6.07 -7.17 11.20
N TYR A 185 4.77 -7.30 11.37
CA TYR A 185 4.02 -8.51 11.14
C TYR A 185 2.98 -8.27 10.06
N ASP A 186 2.95 -9.14 9.06
CA ASP A 186 1.96 -9.18 7.98
C ASP A 186 1.19 -10.50 8.01
N TYR A 187 -0.09 -10.42 7.70
CA TYR A 187 -0.98 -11.57 7.50
C TYR A 187 -1.81 -11.38 6.24
N MET A 188 -2.08 -12.46 5.54
CA MET A 188 -3.00 -12.50 4.41
C MET A 188 -3.63 -13.89 4.34
N SER A 189 -4.97 -13.97 4.27
CA SER A 189 -5.67 -15.22 3.97
C SER A 189 -5.55 -15.57 2.48
N ASP A 190 -6.02 -16.75 2.09
CA ASP A 190 -6.08 -17.16 0.69
C ASP A 190 -6.66 -16.07 -0.20
N HIS A 191 -5.96 -15.74 -1.28
CA HIS A 191 -6.23 -14.59 -2.11
C HIS A 191 -6.47 -14.98 -3.57
N SER A 192 -7.54 -14.42 -4.17
CA SER A 192 -7.76 -14.41 -5.62
C SER A 192 -7.55 -13.01 -6.20
N ASN A 193 -6.92 -12.92 -7.37
CA ASN A 193 -6.81 -11.66 -8.12
C ASN A 193 -8.13 -11.24 -8.78
N GLY A 194 -9.17 -12.10 -8.76
CA GLY A 194 -10.48 -11.81 -9.34
C GLY A 194 -10.57 -12.09 -10.84
N ILE A 195 -9.57 -12.72 -11.42
CA ILE A 195 -9.58 -13.19 -12.81
C ILE A 195 -9.93 -14.69 -12.78
N PRO A 196 -11.03 -15.11 -13.43
CA PRO A 196 -11.43 -16.50 -13.43
C PRO A 196 -10.51 -17.36 -14.31
N ASP A 197 -10.53 -18.66 -14.08
CA ASP A 197 -9.93 -19.67 -14.95
C ASP A 197 -10.78 -19.90 -16.23
N ASP A 198 -10.34 -20.86 -17.06
CA ASP A 198 -11.04 -21.22 -18.31
C ASP A 198 -12.46 -21.76 -18.09
N ASN A 199 -12.80 -22.20 -16.88
CA ASN A 199 -14.13 -22.66 -16.48
C ASN A 199 -15.00 -21.56 -15.88
N GLY A 200 -14.48 -20.34 -15.80
CA GLY A 200 -15.16 -19.18 -15.22
C GLY A 200 -15.15 -19.15 -13.68
N LEU A 201 -14.32 -19.96 -13.03
CA LEU A 201 -14.22 -20.04 -11.57
C LEU A 201 -13.00 -19.26 -11.05
N LEU A 202 -13.20 -18.51 -9.97
CA LEU A 202 -12.09 -17.88 -9.27
C LEU A 202 -11.32 -18.93 -8.48
N PHE A 203 -10.01 -18.80 -8.46
CA PHE A 203 -9.09 -19.71 -7.79
C PHE A 203 -8.10 -18.93 -6.89
N VAL A 204 -7.40 -19.65 -6.04
CA VAL A 204 -6.36 -19.09 -5.17
C VAL A 204 -5.12 -18.80 -6.00
N ASN A 205 -4.74 -17.53 -6.10
CA ASN A 205 -3.51 -17.08 -6.74
C ASN A 205 -2.35 -17.02 -5.74
N ASP A 206 -2.65 -16.64 -4.50
CA ASP A 206 -1.71 -16.55 -3.38
C ASP A 206 -2.30 -17.23 -2.16
N LEU A 207 -1.52 -18.11 -1.52
CA LEU A 207 -1.91 -18.89 -0.36
C LEU A 207 -1.85 -18.04 0.92
N GLU A 208 -2.64 -18.45 1.91
CA GLU A 208 -2.59 -17.89 3.25
C GLU A 208 -1.18 -17.95 3.81
N ARG A 209 -0.75 -16.85 4.40
CA ARG A 209 0.57 -16.75 4.99
C ARG A 209 0.72 -15.61 5.97
N HIS A 210 1.74 -15.79 6.81
CA HIS A 210 2.23 -14.77 7.73
C HIS A 210 3.66 -14.40 7.35
N ARG A 211 4.05 -13.17 7.64
CA ARG A 211 5.44 -12.73 7.53
C ARG A 211 5.82 -11.88 8.73
N VAL A 212 6.98 -12.19 9.31
CA VAL A 212 7.63 -11.33 10.30
C VAL A 212 8.85 -10.70 9.64
N THR A 213 8.99 -9.39 9.74
CA THR A 213 10.16 -8.67 9.19
C THR A 213 10.85 -7.91 10.32
N ALA A 214 12.15 -8.14 10.49
CA ALA A 214 13.03 -7.32 11.30
C ALA A 214 13.91 -6.47 10.38
N GLY A 215 14.11 -5.18 10.72
CA GLY A 215 14.82 -4.26 9.86
C GLY A 215 15.72 -3.27 10.62
N ILE A 216 16.84 -2.92 10.00
CA ILE A 216 17.71 -1.81 10.42
C ILE A 216 17.92 -0.92 9.20
N THR A 217 17.78 0.40 9.38
CA THR A 217 18.04 1.40 8.35
C THR A 217 19.05 2.42 8.85
N PHE A 218 20.08 2.67 8.06
CA PHE A 218 21.04 3.76 8.27
C PHE A 218 20.72 4.87 7.27
N SER A 219 20.38 6.05 7.79
CA SER A 219 20.05 7.23 6.97
C SER A 219 21.18 8.23 7.00
N PHE A 220 21.66 8.62 5.83
CA PHE A 220 22.59 9.72 5.66
C PHE A 220 21.87 11.06 5.73
N GLY A 221 22.57 12.09 6.19
CA GLY A 221 22.11 13.48 6.12
C GLY A 221 22.62 14.21 4.88
N LEU A 222 22.25 15.50 4.77
CA LEU A 222 22.79 16.36 3.72
C LEU A 222 24.34 16.36 3.71
N PRO A 223 24.98 16.45 2.51
CA PRO A 223 24.38 16.68 1.20
C PRO A 223 23.84 15.40 0.51
N PHE A 224 24.11 14.22 1.02
CA PHE A 224 23.72 12.94 0.42
C PHE A 224 22.55 12.35 1.20
N MET A 225 21.33 12.60 0.75
CA MET A 225 20.15 11.94 1.32
C MET A 225 20.05 10.53 0.76
N ALA A 226 20.51 9.56 1.53
CA ALA A 226 20.48 8.15 1.14
C ALA A 226 20.17 7.28 2.35
N ASP A 227 19.57 6.13 2.10
CA ASP A 227 19.30 5.10 3.09
C ASP A 227 19.98 3.79 2.68
N ILE A 228 20.58 3.11 3.67
CA ILE A 228 20.99 1.71 3.56
C ILE A 228 20.05 0.93 4.49
N ARG A 229 19.26 0.01 3.90
CA ARG A 229 18.24 -0.74 4.61
C ARG A 229 18.54 -2.22 4.54
N LEU A 230 18.63 -2.87 5.69
CA LEU A 230 18.80 -4.31 5.83
C LEU A 230 17.56 -4.88 6.50
N ASN A 231 16.88 -5.81 5.83
CA ASN A 231 15.71 -6.51 6.36
C ASN A 231 15.94 -8.02 6.35
N TYR A 232 15.44 -8.68 7.37
CA TYR A 232 15.26 -10.13 7.39
C TYR A 232 13.78 -10.44 7.42
N GLU A 233 13.27 -11.19 6.43
CA GLU A 233 11.88 -11.58 6.30
C GLU A 233 11.75 -13.08 6.56
N MET A 234 10.93 -13.44 7.53
CA MET A 234 10.54 -14.83 7.85
C MET A 234 9.11 -15.06 7.40
N TYR A 235 8.88 -16.14 6.67
CA TYR A 235 7.57 -16.51 6.15
C TYR A 235 7.08 -17.78 6.82
N PHE A 236 5.78 -17.80 7.15
CA PHE A 236 5.12 -18.94 7.77
C PHE A 236 3.90 -19.31 6.95
N TYR A 237 3.78 -20.58 6.64
CA TYR A 237 2.69 -21.19 5.86
C TYR A 237 2.09 -22.36 6.62
N ASP A 238 0.87 -22.72 6.25
CA ASP A 238 0.29 -23.97 6.71
C ASP A 238 1.08 -25.19 6.22
N LYS A 239 0.99 -26.29 6.97
CA LYS A 239 1.71 -27.53 6.65
C LYS A 239 1.32 -28.06 5.26
N GLY A 240 2.31 -28.40 4.47
CA GLY A 240 2.13 -28.97 3.13
C GLY A 240 2.05 -27.94 1.99
N VAL A 241 2.06 -26.65 2.30
CA VAL A 241 2.15 -25.59 1.29
C VAL A 241 3.58 -25.49 0.75
N VAL A 242 3.72 -25.41 -0.58
CA VAL A 242 4.99 -25.14 -1.26
C VAL A 242 4.98 -23.68 -1.75
N PRO A 243 5.68 -22.78 -1.06
CA PRO A 243 5.68 -21.37 -1.42
C PRO A 243 6.48 -21.11 -2.72
N LYS A 244 6.20 -20.00 -3.38
CA LYS A 244 7.02 -19.49 -4.49
C LYS A 244 8.43 -19.19 -3.99
N VAL A 245 9.45 -19.36 -4.84
CA VAL A 245 10.87 -19.13 -4.47
C VAL A 245 11.11 -17.73 -3.86
N SER A 246 10.39 -16.70 -4.34
CA SER A 246 10.51 -15.33 -3.85
C SER A 246 9.87 -15.10 -2.47
N GLU A 247 9.17 -16.08 -1.92
CA GLU A 247 8.39 -16.01 -0.69
C GLU A 247 8.90 -16.97 0.40
N HIS A 248 10.16 -17.33 0.31
CA HIS A 248 10.93 -17.98 1.37
C HIS A 248 11.61 -16.94 2.27
N ASP A 249 12.10 -17.40 3.39
CA ASP A 249 12.95 -16.61 4.29
C ASP A 249 14.09 -15.97 3.53
N LYS A 250 14.32 -14.70 3.73
CA LYS A 250 15.33 -13.97 2.97
C LYS A 250 15.88 -12.75 3.70
N ILE A 251 17.12 -12.42 3.32
CA ILE A 251 17.74 -11.15 3.66
C ILE A 251 17.61 -10.21 2.45
N VAL A 252 17.19 -8.99 2.69
CA VAL A 252 17.08 -7.94 1.66
C VAL A 252 17.96 -6.77 2.06
N LEU A 253 18.91 -6.44 1.19
CA LEU A 253 19.74 -5.23 1.29
C LEU A 253 19.29 -4.24 0.21
N GLU A 254 18.89 -3.04 0.62
CA GLU A 254 18.44 -1.98 -0.28
C GLU A 254 19.26 -0.72 -0.08
N PHE A 255 19.66 -0.11 -1.19
CA PHE A 255 20.28 1.21 -1.24
C PHE A 255 19.31 2.17 -1.92
N MET A 256 19.01 3.28 -1.29
CA MET A 256 18.11 4.29 -1.81
C MET A 256 18.76 5.67 -1.72
N ALA A 257 18.80 6.39 -2.84
CA ALA A 257 19.24 7.77 -2.89
C ALA A 257 18.06 8.69 -3.21
N HIS A 258 18.06 9.86 -2.57
CA HIS A 258 17.07 10.91 -2.78
C HIS A 258 17.75 12.14 -3.39
N PHE A 259 17.13 12.75 -4.37
CA PHE A 259 17.60 13.96 -5.01
C PHE A 259 16.57 15.07 -4.86
#